data_632e25369ac710168026b0793d783521
#
_entry.id   632e25369ac710168026b0793d783521
#
_cell.length_a   1.000
_cell.length_b   1.000
_cell.length_c   1.000
_cell.angle_alpha   90.00
_cell.angle_beta   90.00
_cell.angle_gamma   90.00
#
_symmetry.space_group_name_H-M   'P 1'
#
loop_
_entity.id
_entity.type
_entity.pdbx_description
1 polymer ?
#
loop_
_entity_poly.entity_id
_entity_poly.type
_entity_poly.pdbx_seq_one_letter_code
_entity_poly.pdbx_strand_id
1 'polypeptide(L)'
;MPQSTGLPRQSVAEGSSQYRARYAEPESALAALCQDSFDMVMVVPVCGEAAGFVDGYREAARGAGRLLLIAVLNARIGADDSVHESNAACIRELSSRFSLRALGRGGWLGRDERMSLLVVDRFTANHHLPARQGVGLARKIGADVALELIAGGQVRHPFIAMTDADARLPEDYFVRIAELRPACSAAVFPFWHEPGGQRDMDRATALYEIRLRYFQRGLRWAHSPYAFHTVGSTIVVEALCYALVRGVPRRRAGEDFYLL
;
A
#
# COMPACT_ATOMS: atom_id res chain seq x y z
N MET A 1 -2.44 -22.81 31.90
CA MET A 1 -2.59 -22.37 30.51
C MET A 1 -4.05 -22.03 30.32
N PRO A 2 -4.51 -20.77 30.27
CA PRO A 2 -5.90 -20.47 29.94
C PRO A 2 -6.10 -20.72 28.45
N GLN A 3 -7.03 -21.57 28.12
CA GLN A 3 -7.51 -21.78 26.77
C GLN A 3 -8.15 -20.48 26.30
N SER A 4 -7.59 -19.85 25.24
CA SER A 4 -8.21 -18.72 24.58
C SER A 4 -9.50 -19.22 23.94
N THR A 5 -10.64 -18.90 24.53
CA THR A 5 -11.95 -18.99 23.89
C THR A 5 -11.98 -17.94 22.78
N GLY A 6 -11.42 -18.28 21.62
CA GLY A 6 -11.49 -17.44 20.43
C GLY A 6 -12.97 -17.37 20.00
N LEU A 7 -13.51 -16.15 20.01
CA LEU A 7 -14.75 -15.86 19.29
C LEU A 7 -14.61 -16.38 17.84
N PRO A 8 -15.65 -16.97 17.25
CA PRO A 8 -15.60 -17.39 15.86
C PRO A 8 -15.20 -16.18 15.01
N ARG A 9 -14.10 -16.32 14.24
CA ARG A 9 -13.65 -15.24 13.36
C ARG A 9 -14.75 -14.97 12.34
N GLN A 10 -15.33 -13.78 12.41
CA GLN A 10 -16.14 -13.29 11.30
C GLN A 10 -15.29 -13.33 10.02
N SER A 11 -15.87 -13.77 8.91
CA SER A 11 -15.18 -13.68 7.64
C SER A 11 -14.85 -12.21 7.34
N VAL A 12 -13.76 -11.93 6.62
CA VAL A 12 -13.43 -10.55 6.22
C VAL A 12 -14.61 -9.93 5.46
N ALA A 13 -15.31 -10.71 4.65
CA ALA A 13 -16.48 -10.26 3.89
C ALA A 13 -17.61 -9.74 4.79
N GLU A 14 -17.94 -10.47 5.86
CA GLU A 14 -19.01 -10.08 6.81
C GLU A 14 -18.58 -8.92 7.70
N GLY A 15 -17.40 -9.01 8.31
CA GLY A 15 -16.91 -8.01 9.26
C GLY A 15 -16.59 -6.66 8.61
N SER A 16 -16.26 -6.63 7.32
CA SER A 16 -15.99 -5.41 6.56
C SER A 16 -17.19 -4.85 5.79
N SER A 17 -18.34 -5.52 5.80
CA SER A 17 -19.51 -5.18 4.96
C SER A 17 -19.97 -3.74 5.11
N GLN A 18 -20.05 -3.22 6.33
CA GLN A 18 -20.45 -1.82 6.60
C GLN A 18 -19.42 -0.83 6.04
N TYR A 19 -18.14 -1.10 6.20
CA TYR A 19 -17.06 -0.26 5.68
C TYR A 19 -17.12 -0.20 4.15
N ARG A 20 -17.20 -1.34 3.49
CA ARG A 20 -17.24 -1.50 2.04
C ARG A 20 -18.43 -0.77 1.44
N ALA A 21 -19.60 -0.82 2.09
CA ALA A 21 -20.82 -0.15 1.62
C ALA A 21 -20.81 1.38 1.83
N ARG A 22 -20.10 1.90 2.83
CA ARG A 22 -20.26 3.31 3.24
C ARG A 22 -19.00 4.16 3.17
N TYR A 23 -17.81 3.54 3.22
CA TYR A 23 -16.53 4.24 3.40
C TYR A 23 -15.49 3.92 2.35
N ALA A 24 -15.66 2.81 1.60
CA ALA A 24 -14.73 2.47 0.53
C ALA A 24 -14.80 3.47 -0.63
N GLU A 25 -13.66 3.70 -1.28
CA GLU A 25 -13.58 4.54 -2.46
C GLU A 25 -14.23 3.83 -3.66
N PRO A 26 -14.81 4.60 -4.62
CA PRO A 26 -15.51 4.02 -5.78
C PRO A 26 -14.64 3.06 -6.62
N GLU A 27 -13.33 3.25 -6.62
CA GLU A 27 -12.36 2.40 -7.35
C GLU A 27 -12.31 0.97 -6.79
N SER A 28 -12.77 0.73 -5.57
CA SER A 28 -12.90 -0.61 -5.01
C SER A 28 -13.72 -1.55 -5.90
N ALA A 29 -14.64 -1.00 -6.71
CA ALA A 29 -15.40 -1.75 -7.72
C ALA A 29 -14.53 -2.40 -8.81
N LEU A 30 -13.25 -2.02 -8.96
CA LEU A 30 -12.31 -2.69 -9.85
C LEU A 30 -12.08 -4.15 -9.45
N ALA A 31 -12.21 -4.48 -8.17
CA ALA A 31 -12.08 -5.84 -7.68
C ALA A 31 -13.05 -6.82 -8.37
N ALA A 32 -14.29 -6.39 -8.62
CA ALA A 32 -15.28 -7.22 -9.31
C ALA A 32 -14.94 -7.50 -10.78
N LEU A 33 -14.05 -6.71 -11.37
CA LEU A 33 -13.59 -6.87 -12.77
C LEU A 33 -12.33 -7.75 -12.85
N CYS A 34 -11.68 -8.03 -11.72
CA CYS A 34 -10.52 -8.89 -11.62
C CYS A 34 -10.99 -10.33 -11.39
N GLN A 35 -10.72 -11.22 -12.36
CA GLN A 35 -11.09 -12.63 -12.27
C GLN A 35 -9.95 -13.55 -11.82
N ASP A 36 -8.75 -13.01 -11.75
CA ASP A 36 -7.56 -13.75 -11.31
C ASP A 36 -7.56 -13.93 -9.78
N SER A 37 -6.79 -14.89 -9.30
CA SER A 37 -6.57 -15.11 -7.87
C SER A 37 -5.10 -14.95 -7.51
N PHE A 38 -4.84 -14.42 -6.32
CA PHE A 38 -3.51 -14.06 -5.85
C PHE A 38 -3.26 -14.61 -4.45
N ASP A 39 -2.00 -14.79 -4.10
CA ASP A 39 -1.63 -15.19 -2.75
C ASP A 39 -1.52 -13.97 -1.83
N MET A 40 -0.92 -12.88 -2.33
CA MET A 40 -0.68 -11.65 -1.58
C MET A 40 -0.99 -10.40 -2.40
N VAL A 41 -1.21 -9.28 -1.71
CA VAL A 41 -1.45 -7.96 -2.31
C VAL A 41 -0.58 -6.90 -1.67
N MET A 42 -0.07 -5.98 -2.50
CA MET A 42 0.67 -4.80 -2.06
C MET A 42 0.16 -3.55 -2.78
N VAL A 43 0.06 -2.45 -2.05
CA VAL A 43 -0.42 -1.16 -2.52
C VAL A 43 0.72 -0.16 -2.58
N VAL A 44 0.84 0.53 -3.72
CA VAL A 44 1.86 1.54 -3.96
C VAL A 44 1.22 2.79 -4.57
N PRO A 45 1.17 3.92 -3.84
CA PRO A 45 0.90 5.22 -4.44
C PRO A 45 2.06 5.62 -5.35
N VAL A 46 1.78 6.08 -6.57
CA VAL A 46 2.78 6.49 -7.56
C VAL A 46 2.47 7.90 -8.03
N CYS A 47 3.37 8.85 -7.80
CA CYS A 47 3.17 10.25 -8.14
C CYS A 47 4.45 10.86 -8.71
N GLY A 48 4.55 10.95 -10.02
CA GLY A 48 5.73 11.50 -10.70
C GLY A 48 6.93 10.56 -10.73
N GLU A 49 6.74 9.27 -10.47
CA GLU A 49 7.79 8.26 -10.40
C GLU A 49 8.00 7.54 -11.74
N ALA A 50 9.23 7.09 -11.97
CA ALA A 50 9.54 6.22 -13.10
C ALA A 50 9.06 4.78 -12.86
N ALA A 51 8.77 4.03 -13.93
CA ALA A 51 8.28 2.65 -13.83
C ALA A 51 9.26 1.66 -13.21
N GLY A 52 10.54 2.02 -13.06
CA GLY A 52 11.58 1.19 -12.46
C GLY A 52 11.31 0.75 -11.01
N PHE A 53 10.39 1.39 -10.29
CA PHE A 53 10.03 0.99 -8.93
C PHE A 53 9.59 -0.48 -8.83
N VAL A 54 8.96 -1.03 -9.87
CA VAL A 54 8.50 -2.42 -9.87
C VAL A 54 9.65 -3.44 -9.78
N ASP A 55 10.87 -3.07 -10.17
CA ASP A 55 12.01 -3.98 -10.17
C ASP A 55 12.44 -4.35 -8.74
N GLY A 56 12.42 -3.40 -7.82
CA GLY A 56 12.69 -3.65 -6.40
C GLY A 56 11.71 -4.64 -5.75
N TYR A 57 10.48 -4.67 -6.23
CA TYR A 57 9.45 -5.56 -5.68
C TYR A 57 9.49 -6.96 -6.29
N ARG A 58 10.00 -7.10 -7.52
CA ARG A 58 10.15 -8.40 -8.19
C ARG A 58 11.07 -9.35 -7.45
N GLU A 59 12.13 -8.84 -6.86
CA GLU A 59 13.04 -9.66 -6.06
C GLU A 59 12.38 -10.11 -4.74
N ALA A 60 11.72 -9.20 -4.04
CA ALA A 60 10.97 -9.52 -2.84
C ALA A 60 9.81 -10.52 -3.10
N ALA A 61 9.21 -10.47 -4.30
CA ALA A 61 8.10 -11.35 -4.67
C ALA A 61 8.49 -12.82 -4.85
N ARG A 62 9.77 -13.17 -4.92
CA ARG A 62 10.23 -14.56 -5.17
C ARG A 62 9.68 -15.59 -4.19
N GLY A 63 9.41 -15.21 -2.96
CA GLY A 63 8.84 -16.08 -1.91
C GLY A 63 7.34 -15.92 -1.66
N ALA A 64 6.67 -15.04 -2.41
CA ALA A 64 5.30 -14.60 -2.11
C ALA A 64 4.19 -15.41 -2.79
N GLY A 65 4.53 -16.37 -3.66
CA GLY A 65 3.55 -16.98 -4.56
C GLY A 65 3.12 -15.99 -5.65
N ARG A 66 1.81 -15.89 -5.92
CA ARG A 66 1.26 -14.93 -6.89
C ARG A 66 0.99 -13.59 -6.21
N LEU A 67 1.88 -12.62 -6.40
CA LEU A 67 1.73 -11.27 -5.89
C LEU A 67 0.87 -10.42 -6.84
N LEU A 68 -0.10 -9.69 -6.29
CA LEU A 68 -0.75 -8.56 -6.95
C LEU A 68 -0.17 -7.24 -6.42
N LEU A 69 0.44 -6.47 -7.28
CA LEU A 69 0.82 -5.09 -7.02
C LEU A 69 -0.31 -4.16 -7.50
N ILE A 70 -0.86 -3.34 -6.62
CA ILE A 70 -1.85 -2.29 -6.95
C ILE A 70 -1.11 -0.95 -6.96
N ALA A 71 -0.84 -0.44 -8.15
CA ALA A 71 -0.20 0.86 -8.36
C ALA A 71 -1.26 1.93 -8.61
N VAL A 72 -1.40 2.89 -7.70
CA VAL A 72 -2.31 4.03 -7.85
C VAL A 72 -1.53 5.20 -8.43
N LEU A 73 -1.55 5.34 -9.76
CA LEU A 73 -0.91 6.46 -10.46
C LEU A 73 -1.75 7.72 -10.21
N ASN A 74 -1.20 8.66 -9.49
CA ASN A 74 -2.00 9.78 -9.01
C ASN A 74 -1.34 11.14 -9.28
N ALA A 75 -2.19 12.12 -9.51
CA ALA A 75 -1.88 13.55 -9.51
C ALA A 75 -3.08 14.30 -8.94
N ARG A 76 -2.83 15.32 -8.14
CA ARG A 76 -3.90 16.19 -7.62
C ARG A 76 -4.28 17.26 -8.66
N ILE A 77 -5.46 17.83 -8.54
CA ILE A 77 -5.84 19.02 -9.28
C ILE A 77 -4.80 20.12 -8.98
N GLY A 78 -4.21 20.70 -10.04
CA GLY A 78 -3.16 21.71 -9.93
C GLY A 78 -1.76 21.15 -9.63
N ALA A 79 -1.53 19.86 -9.90
CA ALA A 79 -0.16 19.32 -9.94
C ALA A 79 0.62 19.90 -11.13
N ASP A 80 1.94 19.96 -11.00
CA ASP A 80 2.82 20.44 -12.08
C ASP A 80 2.75 19.51 -13.30
N ASP A 81 2.93 20.07 -14.50
CA ASP A 81 2.89 19.31 -15.75
C ASP A 81 3.92 18.17 -15.77
N SER A 82 5.07 18.37 -15.14
CA SER A 82 6.11 17.34 -15.00
C SER A 82 5.61 16.07 -14.30
N VAL A 83 4.69 16.17 -13.34
CA VAL A 83 4.07 15.01 -12.67
C VAL A 83 3.19 14.25 -13.66
N HIS A 84 2.41 14.98 -14.48
CA HIS A 84 1.56 14.37 -15.50
C HIS A 84 2.39 13.67 -16.59
N GLU A 85 3.46 14.30 -17.04
CA GLU A 85 4.39 13.72 -18.02
C GLU A 85 5.06 12.45 -17.50
N SER A 86 5.54 12.49 -16.24
CA SER A 86 6.16 11.34 -15.58
C SER A 86 5.17 10.18 -15.41
N ASN A 87 3.96 10.46 -14.93
CA ASN A 87 2.92 9.42 -14.81
C ASN A 87 2.52 8.84 -16.18
N ALA A 88 2.44 9.67 -17.22
CA ALA A 88 2.16 9.22 -18.59
C ALA A 88 3.29 8.37 -19.17
N ALA A 89 4.55 8.67 -18.86
CA ALA A 89 5.69 7.85 -19.23
C ALA A 89 5.67 6.53 -18.45
N CYS A 90 5.43 6.60 -17.16
CA CYS A 90 5.34 5.44 -16.27
C CYS A 90 4.30 4.42 -16.77
N ILE A 91 3.05 4.84 -17.05
CA ILE A 91 2.02 3.90 -17.50
C ILE A 91 2.35 3.31 -18.87
N ARG A 92 2.96 4.05 -19.80
CA ARG A 92 3.39 3.50 -21.09
C ARG A 92 4.41 2.38 -20.92
N GLU A 93 5.41 2.59 -20.08
CA GLU A 93 6.43 1.58 -19.79
C GLU A 93 5.83 0.37 -19.07
N LEU A 94 5.00 0.56 -18.04
CA LEU A 94 4.30 -0.50 -17.34
C LEU A 94 3.40 -1.31 -18.29
N SER A 95 2.72 -0.64 -19.23
CA SER A 95 1.86 -1.30 -20.21
C SER A 95 2.65 -2.25 -21.12
N SER A 96 3.84 -1.84 -21.53
CA SER A 96 4.73 -2.70 -22.32
C SER A 96 5.27 -3.89 -21.51
N ARG A 97 5.66 -3.65 -20.24
CA ARG A 97 6.30 -4.67 -19.39
C ARG A 97 5.32 -5.74 -18.89
N PHE A 98 4.07 -5.35 -18.60
CA PHE A 98 3.05 -6.23 -17.99
C PHE A 98 1.94 -6.62 -18.95
N SER A 99 2.00 -6.22 -20.23
CA SER A 99 0.93 -6.45 -21.19
C SER A 99 -0.44 -6.02 -20.65
N LEU A 100 -0.52 -4.78 -20.12
CA LEU A 100 -1.71 -4.27 -19.48
C LEU A 100 -2.92 -4.26 -20.43
N ARG A 101 -4.04 -4.80 -19.95
CA ARG A 101 -5.35 -4.71 -20.60
C ARG A 101 -6.30 -3.85 -19.78
N ALA A 102 -7.11 -3.05 -20.43
CA ALA A 102 -8.10 -2.22 -19.75
C ALA A 102 -9.18 -3.10 -19.11
N LEU A 103 -9.50 -2.81 -17.85
CA LEU A 103 -10.64 -3.38 -17.14
C LEU A 103 -11.87 -2.46 -17.22
N GLY A 104 -11.71 -1.20 -17.62
CA GLY A 104 -12.69 -0.14 -17.46
C GLY A 104 -12.52 0.61 -16.13
N ARG A 105 -13.32 1.66 -15.91
CA ARG A 105 -13.32 2.48 -14.68
C ARG A 105 -11.93 3.05 -14.31
N GLY A 106 -11.06 3.31 -15.28
CA GLY A 106 -9.70 3.77 -15.01
C GLY A 106 -8.76 2.71 -14.45
N GLY A 107 -9.07 1.43 -14.65
CA GLY A 107 -8.22 0.31 -14.23
C GLY A 107 -7.60 -0.46 -15.39
N TRP A 108 -6.37 -0.91 -15.24
CA TRP A 108 -5.66 -1.82 -16.15
C TRP A 108 -5.03 -2.95 -15.37
N LEU A 109 -5.16 -4.17 -15.84
CA LEU A 109 -4.57 -5.36 -15.25
C LEU A 109 -3.67 -6.06 -16.27
N GLY A 110 -2.51 -6.45 -15.83
CA GLY A 110 -1.59 -7.28 -16.59
C GLY A 110 -0.67 -8.06 -15.68
N ARG A 111 0.22 -8.83 -16.26
CA ARG A 111 1.19 -9.63 -15.52
C ARG A 111 2.50 -9.77 -16.29
N ASP A 112 3.55 -10.01 -15.57
CA ASP A 112 4.78 -10.57 -16.10
C ASP A 112 5.00 -12.00 -15.56
N GLU A 113 6.21 -12.52 -15.66
CA GLU A 113 6.55 -13.87 -15.20
C GLU A 113 6.48 -14.05 -13.67
N ARG A 114 6.50 -12.97 -12.89
CA ARG A 114 6.68 -13.00 -11.43
C ARG A 114 5.52 -12.44 -10.64
N MET A 115 4.89 -11.39 -11.15
CA MET A 115 3.81 -10.72 -10.45
C MET A 115 2.73 -10.18 -11.39
N SER A 116 1.56 -9.91 -10.85
CA SER A 116 0.49 -9.21 -11.54
C SER A 116 0.49 -7.75 -11.10
N LEU A 117 0.10 -6.86 -12.02
CA LEU A 117 0.00 -5.42 -11.80
C LEU A 117 -1.40 -4.93 -12.12
N LEU A 118 -2.07 -4.36 -11.13
CA LEU A 118 -3.28 -3.57 -11.30
C LEU A 118 -2.91 -2.09 -11.22
N VAL A 119 -3.08 -1.35 -12.30
CA VAL A 119 -2.92 0.09 -12.32
C VAL A 119 -4.28 0.75 -12.13
N VAL A 120 -4.34 1.71 -11.21
CA VAL A 120 -5.52 2.57 -10.99
C VAL A 120 -5.16 3.99 -11.39
N ASP A 121 -5.90 4.55 -12.35
CA ASP A 121 -5.70 5.91 -12.85
C ASP A 121 -6.38 6.95 -11.96
N ARG A 122 -5.55 7.81 -11.39
CA ARG A 122 -5.96 9.00 -10.64
C ARG A 122 -5.14 10.23 -11.06
N PHE A 123 -4.69 10.28 -12.34
CA PHE A 123 -3.89 11.38 -12.87
C PHE A 123 -4.36 11.91 -14.23
N THR A 124 -5.16 11.17 -14.99
CA THR A 124 -5.71 11.66 -16.26
C THR A 124 -6.85 12.64 -16.05
N ALA A 125 -7.22 13.37 -17.09
CA ALA A 125 -8.30 14.33 -17.05
C ALA A 125 -9.59 13.70 -16.46
N ASN A 126 -10.24 14.41 -15.55
CA ASN A 126 -11.40 13.98 -14.77
C ASN A 126 -11.16 12.88 -13.72
N HIS A 127 -9.95 12.34 -13.60
CA HIS A 127 -9.60 11.34 -12.57
C HIS A 127 -8.69 11.88 -11.48
N HIS A 128 -8.26 13.14 -11.55
CA HIS A 128 -7.35 13.74 -10.58
C HIS A 128 -7.87 13.62 -9.13
N LEU A 129 -6.93 13.47 -8.20
CA LEU A 129 -7.25 13.62 -6.80
C LEU A 129 -7.63 15.09 -6.49
N PRO A 130 -8.53 15.35 -5.53
CA PRO A 130 -8.84 16.70 -5.09
C PRO A 130 -7.57 17.47 -4.66
N ALA A 131 -7.52 18.78 -4.90
CA ALA A 131 -6.34 19.62 -4.65
C ALA A 131 -5.79 19.55 -3.21
N ARG A 132 -6.65 19.28 -2.22
CA ARG A 132 -6.30 19.19 -0.80
C ARG A 132 -5.98 17.77 -0.33
N GLN A 133 -6.01 16.78 -1.23
CA GLN A 133 -5.72 15.38 -0.93
C GLN A 133 -4.46 14.94 -1.68
N GLY A 134 -3.87 13.83 -1.29
CA GLY A 134 -2.59 13.36 -1.84
C GLY A 134 -2.38 11.88 -1.56
N VAL A 135 -1.19 11.54 -1.07
CA VAL A 135 -0.75 10.16 -0.83
C VAL A 135 -1.74 9.36 0.04
N GLY A 136 -2.34 9.97 1.07
CA GLY A 136 -3.31 9.29 1.93
C GLY A 136 -4.54 8.80 1.14
N LEU A 137 -5.10 9.62 0.23
CA LEU A 137 -6.20 9.16 -0.62
C LEU A 137 -5.74 8.11 -1.63
N ALA A 138 -4.58 8.27 -2.26
CA ALA A 138 -4.06 7.28 -3.19
C ALA A 138 -3.84 5.92 -2.50
N ARG A 139 -3.25 5.92 -1.30
CA ARG A 139 -3.07 4.72 -0.47
C ARG A 139 -4.41 4.10 -0.08
N LYS A 140 -5.39 4.93 0.31
CA LYS A 140 -6.74 4.45 0.62
C LYS A 140 -7.41 3.78 -0.58
N ILE A 141 -7.36 4.37 -1.77
CA ILE A 141 -7.92 3.80 -3.00
C ILE A 141 -7.36 2.40 -3.24
N GLY A 142 -6.04 2.25 -3.23
CA GLY A 142 -5.41 0.95 -3.43
C GLY A 142 -5.77 -0.07 -2.35
N ALA A 143 -5.80 0.37 -1.08
CA ALA A 143 -6.13 -0.50 0.05
C ALA A 143 -7.62 -0.93 0.04
N ASP A 144 -8.53 -0.07 -0.41
CA ASP A 144 -9.94 -0.42 -0.56
C ASP A 144 -10.17 -1.45 -1.69
N VAL A 145 -9.43 -1.34 -2.80
CA VAL A 145 -9.41 -2.40 -3.84
C VAL A 145 -8.86 -3.70 -3.28
N ALA A 146 -7.76 -3.66 -2.53
CA ALA A 146 -7.18 -4.83 -1.88
C ALA A 146 -8.16 -5.49 -0.89
N LEU A 147 -8.86 -4.70 -0.08
CA LEU A 147 -9.88 -5.18 0.85
C LEU A 147 -11.00 -5.92 0.12
N GLU A 148 -11.51 -5.37 -1.00
CA GLU A 148 -12.55 -6.03 -1.79
C GLU A 148 -12.07 -7.35 -2.37
N LEU A 149 -10.83 -7.41 -2.89
CA LEU A 149 -10.22 -8.64 -3.41
C LEU A 149 -10.06 -9.71 -2.31
N ILE A 150 -9.66 -9.32 -1.11
CA ILE A 150 -9.55 -10.22 0.05
C ILE A 150 -10.93 -10.70 0.48
N ALA A 151 -11.91 -9.78 0.60
CA ALA A 151 -13.27 -10.12 0.99
C ALA A 151 -13.98 -11.01 -0.03
N GLY A 152 -13.66 -10.85 -1.32
CA GLY A 152 -14.12 -11.68 -2.43
C GLY A 152 -13.40 -13.02 -2.56
N GLY A 153 -12.38 -13.29 -1.75
CA GLY A 153 -11.58 -14.53 -1.80
C GLY A 153 -10.59 -14.60 -2.96
N GLN A 154 -10.39 -13.51 -3.71
CA GLN A 154 -9.45 -13.44 -4.81
C GLN A 154 -7.99 -13.25 -4.32
N VAL A 155 -7.79 -12.69 -3.13
CA VAL A 155 -6.51 -12.66 -2.43
C VAL A 155 -6.60 -13.53 -1.20
N ARG A 156 -5.68 -14.51 -1.10
CA ARG A 156 -5.72 -15.53 -0.05
C ARG A 156 -5.25 -15.02 1.31
N HIS A 157 -4.17 -14.24 1.31
CA HIS A 157 -3.58 -13.74 2.55
C HIS A 157 -4.35 -12.50 3.04
N PRO A 158 -4.77 -12.44 4.33
CA PRO A 158 -5.67 -11.39 4.81
C PRO A 158 -4.97 -10.06 5.10
N PHE A 159 -3.72 -9.89 4.74
CA PHE A 159 -2.95 -8.67 5.02
C PHE A 159 -2.77 -7.82 3.77
N ILE A 160 -2.98 -6.52 3.94
CA ILE A 160 -2.73 -5.48 2.94
C ILE A 160 -1.36 -4.88 3.25
N ALA A 161 -0.36 -5.13 2.39
CA ALA A 161 0.94 -4.49 2.48
C ALA A 161 0.88 -3.12 1.79
N MET A 162 1.52 -2.11 2.36
CA MET A 162 1.59 -0.75 1.82
C MET A 162 3.05 -0.28 1.83
N THR A 163 3.49 0.27 0.70
CA THR A 163 4.82 0.85 0.56
C THR A 163 4.79 2.05 -0.38
N ASP A 164 5.90 2.76 -0.52
CA ASP A 164 6.05 3.89 -1.44
C ASP A 164 6.90 3.48 -2.64
N ALA A 165 6.73 4.14 -3.78
CA ALA A 165 7.38 3.78 -5.03
C ALA A 165 8.93 3.90 -4.99
N ASP A 166 9.45 4.75 -4.11
CA ASP A 166 10.89 4.94 -3.87
C ASP A 166 11.48 3.99 -2.81
N ALA A 167 10.65 3.13 -2.21
CA ALA A 167 11.10 2.19 -1.18
C ALA A 167 11.72 0.92 -1.80
N ARG A 168 12.79 0.43 -1.17
CA ARG A 168 13.39 -0.88 -1.48
C ARG A 168 12.97 -1.89 -0.43
N LEU A 169 12.46 -3.03 -0.88
CA LEU A 169 12.02 -4.10 0.01
C LEU A 169 13.12 -5.16 0.16
N PRO A 170 13.32 -5.72 1.38
CA PRO A 170 14.19 -6.86 1.55
C PRO A 170 13.63 -8.10 0.82
N GLU A 171 14.50 -9.01 0.41
CA GLU A 171 14.12 -10.22 -0.35
C GLU A 171 13.12 -11.12 0.42
N ASP A 172 13.17 -11.10 1.75
CA ASP A 172 12.30 -11.88 2.64
C ASP A 172 11.02 -11.14 3.06
N TYR A 173 10.73 -9.96 2.48
CA TYR A 173 9.59 -9.12 2.88
C TYR A 173 8.26 -9.87 2.91
N PHE A 174 7.90 -10.54 1.83
CA PHE A 174 6.65 -11.27 1.73
C PHE A 174 6.65 -12.59 2.51
N VAL A 175 7.81 -13.21 2.69
CA VAL A 175 7.97 -14.38 3.58
C VAL A 175 7.62 -13.98 5.01
N ARG A 176 8.13 -12.84 5.48
CA ARG A 176 7.80 -12.29 6.82
C ARG A 176 6.31 -11.94 6.97
N ILE A 177 5.68 -11.43 5.92
CA ILE A 177 4.23 -11.19 5.95
C ILE A 177 3.47 -12.50 6.07
N ALA A 178 3.88 -13.55 5.35
CA ALA A 178 3.25 -14.87 5.42
C ALA A 178 3.33 -15.50 6.82
N GLU A 179 4.35 -15.15 7.60
CA GLU A 179 4.57 -15.63 8.97
C GLU A 179 3.80 -14.83 10.03
N LEU A 180 3.13 -13.73 9.65
CA LEU A 180 2.34 -12.95 10.60
C LEU A 180 1.24 -13.80 11.21
N ARG A 181 1.15 -13.76 12.54
CA ARG A 181 0.14 -14.53 13.29
C ARG A 181 -1.26 -14.04 12.93
N PRO A 182 -2.23 -14.94 12.89
CA PRO A 182 -3.61 -14.55 12.66
C PRO A 182 -4.20 -13.51 13.62
N ALA A 183 -3.64 -13.36 14.82
CA ALA A 183 -4.05 -12.37 15.82
C ALA A 183 -3.33 -11.01 15.64
N CYS A 184 -2.46 -10.86 14.63
CA CYS A 184 -1.79 -9.61 14.34
C CYS A 184 -2.76 -8.68 13.62
N SER A 185 -3.04 -7.50 14.18
CA SER A 185 -3.90 -6.49 13.56
C SER A 185 -3.15 -5.65 12.54
N ALA A 186 -1.89 -5.31 12.83
CA ALA A 186 -0.98 -4.59 11.95
C ALA A 186 0.47 -4.89 12.32
N ALA A 187 1.36 -4.70 11.37
CA ALA A 187 2.79 -4.77 11.56
C ALA A 187 3.48 -3.60 10.85
N VAL A 188 4.62 -3.18 11.36
CA VAL A 188 5.50 -2.20 10.73
C VAL A 188 6.88 -2.79 10.57
N PHE A 189 7.48 -2.59 9.41
CA PHE A 189 8.83 -3.04 9.13
C PHE A 189 9.85 -2.01 9.61
N PRO A 190 11.05 -2.42 10.06
CA PRO A 190 12.15 -1.52 10.28
C PRO A 190 12.58 -0.88 8.97
N PHE A 191 13.07 0.35 9.02
CA PHE A 191 13.51 1.09 7.85
C PHE A 191 14.80 1.85 8.13
N TRP A 192 15.47 2.24 7.08
CA TRP A 192 16.52 3.26 7.06
C TRP A 192 16.46 4.02 5.73
N HIS A 193 17.01 5.23 5.73
CA HIS A 193 17.16 6.01 4.50
C HIS A 193 18.55 5.78 3.92
N GLU A 194 18.60 5.35 2.66
CA GLU A 194 19.87 5.20 1.94
C GLU A 194 20.45 6.57 1.60
N PRO A 195 21.78 6.78 1.75
CA PRO A 195 22.43 8.02 1.30
C PRO A 195 22.25 8.21 -0.21
N GLY A 196 21.80 9.40 -0.60
CA GLY A 196 21.64 9.77 -2.02
C GLY A 196 22.90 10.33 -2.68
N GLY A 197 24.02 10.46 -1.93
CA GLY A 197 25.30 10.99 -2.40
C GLY A 197 25.38 12.52 -2.35
N GLN A 198 24.37 13.21 -1.83
CA GLN A 198 24.37 14.64 -1.59
C GLN A 198 24.61 14.92 -0.10
N ARG A 199 25.86 15.29 0.24
CA ARG A 199 26.35 15.37 1.63
C ARG A 199 25.42 16.11 2.60
N ASP A 200 24.88 17.26 2.23
CA ASP A 200 24.04 18.05 3.12
C ASP A 200 22.65 17.42 3.28
N MET A 201 22.10 16.86 2.22
CA MET A 201 20.84 16.13 2.24
C MET A 201 21.00 14.85 3.06
N ASP A 202 22.02 14.06 2.81
CA ASP A 202 22.30 12.83 3.54
C ASP A 202 22.47 13.09 5.04
N ARG A 203 23.15 14.19 5.41
CA ARG A 203 23.27 14.62 6.81
C ARG A 203 21.93 15.01 7.41
N ALA A 204 21.11 15.78 6.69
CA ALA A 204 19.78 16.16 7.17
C ALA A 204 18.88 14.95 7.38
N THR A 205 18.90 14.00 6.44
CA THR A 205 18.14 12.74 6.50
C THR A 205 18.60 11.87 7.68
N ALA A 206 19.90 11.75 7.91
CA ALA A 206 20.45 11.00 9.05
C ALA A 206 20.00 11.62 10.39
N LEU A 207 20.04 12.95 10.51
CA LEU A 207 19.58 13.66 11.72
C LEU A 207 18.06 13.47 11.93
N TYR A 208 17.29 13.50 10.87
CA TYR A 208 15.86 13.21 10.91
C TYR A 208 15.58 11.78 11.39
N GLU A 209 16.30 10.79 10.86
CA GLU A 209 16.16 9.38 11.27
C GLU A 209 16.55 9.18 12.75
N ILE A 210 17.65 9.80 13.22
CA ILE A 210 18.06 9.78 14.64
C ILE A 210 16.93 10.35 15.51
N ARG A 211 16.32 11.46 15.09
CA ARG A 211 15.21 12.08 15.83
C ARG A 211 13.99 11.13 15.93
N LEU A 212 13.63 10.45 14.87
CA LEU A 212 12.52 9.47 14.86
C LEU A 212 12.83 8.31 15.84
N ARG A 213 14.05 7.76 15.81
CA ARG A 213 14.47 6.67 16.69
C ARG A 213 14.54 7.13 18.16
N TYR A 214 15.02 8.34 18.39
CA TYR A 214 15.05 8.92 19.74
C TYR A 214 13.64 9.09 20.31
N PHE A 215 12.72 9.62 19.51
CA PHE A 215 11.31 9.77 19.91
C PHE A 215 10.67 8.42 20.26
N GLN A 216 10.85 7.42 19.41
CA GLN A 216 10.34 6.06 19.65
C GLN A 216 10.93 5.45 20.93
N ARG A 217 12.23 5.65 21.19
CA ARG A 217 12.85 5.19 22.46
C ARG A 217 12.25 5.89 23.67
N GLY A 218 11.97 7.18 23.57
CA GLY A 218 11.29 7.93 24.64
C GLY A 218 9.90 7.38 24.93
N LEU A 219 9.12 7.08 23.89
CA LEU A 219 7.82 6.43 24.05
C LEU A 219 7.94 5.05 24.72
N ARG A 220 8.93 4.25 24.32
CA ARG A 220 9.20 2.94 24.93
C ARG A 220 9.59 3.07 26.41
N TRP A 221 10.45 4.03 26.75
CA TRP A 221 10.82 4.32 28.13
C TRP A 221 9.62 4.75 28.98
N ALA A 222 8.69 5.51 28.38
CA ALA A 222 7.44 5.93 29.02
C ALA A 222 6.35 4.83 29.04
N HIS A 223 6.68 3.60 28.62
CA HIS A 223 5.73 2.47 28.50
C HIS A 223 4.50 2.78 27.63
N SER A 224 4.63 3.67 26.65
CA SER A 224 3.55 3.98 25.71
C SER A 224 3.24 2.78 24.81
N PRO A 225 1.96 2.46 24.59
CA PRO A 225 1.57 1.44 23.60
C PRO A 225 1.89 1.84 22.16
N TYR A 226 2.18 3.13 21.92
CA TYR A 226 2.51 3.68 20.61
C TYR A 226 4.02 3.77 20.34
N ALA A 227 4.83 2.95 21.02
CA ALA A 227 6.28 2.94 20.87
C ALA A 227 6.77 2.19 19.63
N PHE A 228 6.22 2.52 18.47
CA PHE A 228 6.59 2.01 17.14
C PHE A 228 6.71 3.16 16.12
N HIS A 229 7.30 2.88 14.98
CA HIS A 229 7.40 3.87 13.90
C HIS A 229 6.12 3.86 13.05
N THR A 230 5.62 5.04 12.71
CA THR A 230 4.50 5.23 11.80
C THR A 230 5.01 5.80 10.48
N VAL A 231 5.54 4.95 9.62
CA VAL A 231 6.08 5.31 8.31
C VAL A 231 5.28 4.59 7.24
N GLY A 232 4.66 5.33 6.36
CA GLY A 232 3.69 4.85 5.39
C GLY A 232 4.18 3.75 4.47
N SER A 233 5.50 3.76 4.15
CA SER A 233 6.15 2.75 3.31
C SER A 233 6.44 1.42 4.01
N THR A 234 6.10 1.26 5.29
CA THR A 234 6.47 0.08 6.08
C THR A 234 5.28 -0.65 6.70
N ILE A 235 4.06 -0.28 6.33
CA ILE A 235 2.84 -0.73 7.00
C ILE A 235 2.28 -1.99 6.33
N VAL A 236 1.91 -2.94 7.18
CA VAL A 236 1.08 -4.09 6.81
C VAL A 236 -0.09 -4.16 7.77
N VAL A 237 -1.32 -4.21 7.27
CA VAL A 237 -2.52 -4.21 8.10
C VAL A 237 -3.44 -5.37 7.72
N GLU A 238 -4.02 -6.03 8.72
CA GLU A 238 -5.02 -7.07 8.49
C GLU A 238 -6.31 -6.42 7.95
N ALA A 239 -6.92 -7.05 6.94
CA ALA A 239 -8.02 -6.48 6.16
C ALA A 239 -9.27 -6.15 7.00
N LEU A 240 -9.64 -6.99 7.98
CA LEU A 240 -10.75 -6.69 8.87
C LEU A 240 -10.42 -5.52 9.81
N CYS A 241 -9.21 -5.50 10.35
CA CYS A 241 -8.73 -4.41 11.21
C CYS A 241 -8.68 -3.09 10.44
N TYR A 242 -8.23 -3.12 9.17
CA TYR A 242 -8.29 -1.97 8.26
C TYR A 242 -9.71 -1.41 8.14
N ALA A 243 -10.71 -2.28 7.94
CA ALA A 243 -12.10 -1.86 7.85
C ALA A 243 -12.65 -1.31 9.17
N LEU A 244 -12.29 -1.91 10.32
CA LEU A 244 -12.74 -1.50 11.65
C LEU A 244 -12.24 -0.09 12.03
N VAL A 245 -11.00 0.27 11.65
CA VAL A 245 -10.46 1.62 11.87
C VAL A 245 -10.89 2.63 10.81
N ARG A 246 -11.77 2.22 9.87
CA ARG A 246 -12.28 3.01 8.75
C ARG A 246 -11.24 3.35 7.68
N GLY A 247 -10.24 2.50 7.54
CA GLY A 247 -9.22 2.60 6.50
C GLY A 247 -8.24 3.76 6.67
N VAL A 248 -7.46 3.99 5.63
CA VAL A 248 -6.52 5.12 5.58
C VAL A 248 -7.31 6.44 5.59
N PRO A 249 -7.02 7.41 6.46
CA PRO A 249 -7.69 8.69 6.45
C PRO A 249 -7.30 9.52 5.21
N ARG A 250 -8.28 10.22 4.63
CA ARG A 250 -8.11 11.08 3.46
C ARG A 250 -7.35 12.37 3.82
N ARG A 251 -6.07 12.25 4.17
CA ARG A 251 -5.20 13.37 4.54
C ARG A 251 -4.19 13.66 3.46
N ARG A 252 -3.64 14.87 3.46
CA ARG A 252 -2.59 15.26 2.55
C ARG A 252 -1.25 14.60 2.91
N ALA A 253 -1.00 14.40 4.20
CA ALA A 253 0.15 13.73 4.78
C ALA A 253 -0.15 13.31 6.23
N GLY A 254 0.63 12.36 6.78
CA GLY A 254 0.48 11.86 8.15
C GLY A 254 -0.68 10.89 8.34
N GLU A 255 -1.19 10.34 7.26
CA GLU A 255 -2.26 9.33 7.26
C GLU A 255 -1.84 8.03 7.96
N ASP A 256 -0.57 7.69 7.88
CA ASP A 256 0.08 6.56 8.51
C ASP A 256 -0.03 6.59 10.04
N PHE A 257 0.19 7.76 10.63
CA PHE A 257 0.04 7.95 12.09
C PHE A 257 -1.38 7.68 12.59
N TYR A 258 -2.39 7.92 11.76
CA TYR A 258 -3.79 7.71 12.16
C TYR A 258 -4.34 6.36 11.75
N LEU A 259 -3.63 5.59 10.94
CA LEU A 259 -3.99 4.23 10.56
C LEU A 259 -3.58 3.23 11.66
N LEU A 260 -2.42 3.45 12.28
CA LEU A 260 -1.80 2.63 13.32
C LEU A 260 -2.11 3.16 14.72
#